data_e693339a08dd640d2546d5a470b67344
#
_entry.id   e693339a08dd640d2546d5a470b67344
#
_cell.length_a   1.000
_cell.length_b   1.000
_cell.length_c   1.000
_cell.angle_alpha   90.00
_cell.angle_beta   90.00
_cell.angle_gamma   90.00
#
_symmetry.space_group_name_H-M   'P 1'
#
loop_
_entity.id
_entity.type
_entity.pdbx_description
1 polymer ?
#
loop_
_entity_poly.entity_id
_entity_poly.type
_entity_poly.pdbx_seq_one_letter_code
_entity_poly.pdbx_strand_id
1 'polypeptide(L)'
;MEESKEKVSMSEEKGKISVIVPVYQAEKYLAKALDSVISQDYENWELFLLVRKSSDQSEKIARDYEKKYDSIHMIERGENKAGEARNQGLEKAQGEYVLFLDSDDYLPDASVMQRYVRMAEQTDADIVVANYARLWNGKMLPAVSHASFSRYHRNSQEFQFRGFFSAGTLSYVWGKLYRRSFLEKNQIRFAKYDYAEDKFFNMQCYLCRAKYIFLSRIGYIYRKNETSISSRYRANSSECWIAMARDLKEWMSDHEIQMESCEELVWYLIFFATFFDAKMEYEEHKKKLRFIWKTLRLYGKDEFARECLCRLAADKKIWKLQDKKWVVMTKGFCIGMKLKLYLLLSIGIRSLIRRRIDEKLSDTGLREV
;
A
#
# COMPACT_ATOMS: atom_id res chain seq x y z
N MET A 1 33.71 12.46 -26.44
CA MET A 1 32.95 13.59 -25.86
C MET A 1 31.88 12.97 -25.00
N GLU A 2 32.22 12.75 -23.72
CA GLU A 2 31.30 12.28 -22.71
C GLU A 2 30.54 13.49 -22.15
N GLU A 3 29.25 13.56 -22.43
CA GLU A 3 28.37 14.51 -21.75
C GLU A 3 28.13 14.00 -20.33
N SER A 4 28.84 14.60 -19.38
CA SER A 4 28.58 14.46 -17.96
C SER A 4 27.20 15.09 -17.69
N LYS A 5 26.16 14.26 -17.49
CA LYS A 5 24.91 14.70 -16.91
C LYS A 5 25.18 15.09 -15.45
N GLU A 6 25.39 16.36 -15.20
CA GLU A 6 25.31 16.94 -13.86
C GLU A 6 23.94 16.64 -13.27
N LYS A 7 23.90 15.73 -12.29
CA LYS A 7 22.75 15.60 -11.40
C LYS A 7 22.69 16.91 -10.59
N VAL A 8 21.79 17.82 -10.95
CA VAL A 8 21.42 18.94 -10.11
C VAL A 8 20.87 18.34 -8.81
N SER A 9 21.64 18.39 -7.75
CA SER A 9 21.15 18.05 -6.41
C SER A 9 20.18 19.15 -6.00
N MET A 10 18.87 18.89 -6.13
CA MET A 10 17.87 19.80 -5.56
C MET A 10 18.08 19.79 -4.04
N SER A 11 18.43 20.95 -3.47
CA SER A 11 18.59 21.14 -2.04
C SER A 11 17.26 20.87 -1.33
N GLU A 12 17.28 20.05 -0.29
CA GLU A 12 16.10 19.80 0.55
C GLU A 12 15.84 21.03 1.44
N GLU A 13 14.59 21.48 1.48
CA GLU A 13 14.16 22.47 2.46
C GLU A 13 13.89 21.76 3.79
N LYS A 14 14.74 22.02 4.78
CA LYS A 14 14.72 21.36 6.09
C LYS A 14 13.36 21.47 6.77
N GLY A 15 12.85 20.34 7.24
CA GLY A 15 11.56 20.23 7.92
C GLY A 15 10.33 20.36 6.99
N LYS A 16 10.49 20.83 5.75
CA LYS A 16 9.36 21.04 4.84
C LYS A 16 8.72 19.71 4.43
N ILE A 17 7.38 19.70 4.37
CA ILE A 17 6.57 18.56 3.90
C ILE A 17 6.03 18.87 2.50
N SER A 18 6.32 18.02 1.53
CA SER A 18 5.63 18.01 0.24
C SER A 18 4.44 17.04 0.32
N VAL A 19 3.22 17.58 0.31
CA VAL A 19 1.99 16.82 0.29
C VAL A 19 1.61 16.51 -1.16
N ILE A 20 1.39 15.24 -1.50
CA ILE A 20 1.09 14.80 -2.86
C ILE A 20 -0.31 14.21 -2.90
N VAL A 21 -1.19 14.82 -3.70
CA VAL A 21 -2.62 14.48 -3.80
C VAL A 21 -3.01 14.15 -5.25
N PRO A 22 -3.14 12.87 -5.62
CA PRO A 22 -3.75 12.51 -6.89
C PRO A 22 -5.24 12.84 -6.89
N VAL A 23 -5.71 13.57 -7.92
CA VAL A 23 -7.11 14.05 -8.02
C VAL A 23 -7.77 13.48 -9.27
N TYR A 24 -8.87 12.74 -9.07
CA TYR A 24 -9.74 12.26 -10.13
C TYR A 24 -11.13 11.93 -9.57
N GLN A 25 -12.19 12.54 -10.12
CA GLN A 25 -13.59 12.34 -9.69
C GLN A 25 -13.80 12.49 -8.18
N ALA A 26 -13.26 13.57 -7.60
CA ALA A 26 -13.18 13.80 -6.16
C ALA A 26 -14.02 15.00 -5.68
N GLU A 27 -14.90 15.57 -6.50
CA GLU A 27 -15.64 16.83 -6.19
C GLU A 27 -16.30 16.84 -4.81
N LYS A 28 -16.81 15.68 -4.35
CA LYS A 28 -17.50 15.55 -3.06
C LYS A 28 -16.60 15.65 -1.84
N TYR A 29 -15.30 15.39 -2.01
CA TYR A 29 -14.40 15.15 -0.88
C TYR A 29 -13.14 16.01 -0.92
N LEU A 30 -12.74 16.48 -2.11
CA LEU A 30 -11.48 17.19 -2.34
C LEU A 30 -11.33 18.42 -1.43
N ALA A 31 -12.36 19.25 -1.32
CA ALA A 31 -12.31 20.43 -0.45
C ALA A 31 -11.96 20.04 1.01
N LYS A 32 -12.59 18.99 1.54
CA LYS A 32 -12.30 18.51 2.89
C LYS A 32 -10.89 17.97 3.04
N ALA A 33 -10.37 17.28 2.01
CA ALA A 33 -8.98 16.82 1.99
C ALA A 33 -8.01 18.01 2.08
N LEU A 34 -8.21 19.03 1.25
CA LEU A 34 -7.37 20.22 1.20
C LEU A 34 -7.46 21.05 2.48
N ASP A 35 -8.67 21.29 2.99
CA ASP A 35 -8.89 22.02 4.25
C ASP A 35 -8.18 21.33 5.43
N SER A 36 -8.11 20.00 5.43
CA SER A 36 -7.40 19.25 6.48
C SER A 36 -5.88 19.45 6.46
N VAL A 37 -5.31 19.80 5.31
CA VAL A 37 -3.90 20.17 5.15
C VAL A 37 -3.69 21.65 5.56
N ILE A 38 -4.53 22.54 5.05
CA ILE A 38 -4.46 23.98 5.29
C ILE A 38 -4.63 24.32 6.78
N SER A 39 -5.46 23.55 7.49
CA SER A 39 -5.74 23.74 8.93
C SER A 39 -4.68 23.14 9.86
N GLN A 40 -3.55 22.66 9.34
CA GLN A 40 -2.49 22.15 10.20
C GLN A 40 -1.73 23.29 10.93
N ASP A 41 -1.37 23.05 12.20
CA ASP A 41 -0.54 23.97 13.00
C ASP A 41 0.92 24.04 12.51
N TYR A 42 1.29 23.17 11.57
CA TYR A 42 2.59 23.11 10.93
C TYR A 42 2.57 23.88 9.62
N GLU A 43 3.27 25.00 9.53
CA GLU A 43 3.19 25.92 8.39
C GLU A 43 4.18 25.61 7.24
N ASN A 44 5.24 24.84 7.50
CA ASN A 44 6.28 24.57 6.50
C ASN A 44 5.92 23.40 5.59
N TRP A 45 4.99 23.62 4.65
CA TRP A 45 4.55 22.65 3.67
C TRP A 45 4.30 23.25 2.29
N GLU A 46 4.31 22.40 1.30
CA GLU A 46 3.80 22.64 -0.04
C GLU A 46 2.86 21.50 -0.43
N LEU A 47 1.95 21.74 -1.35
CA LEU A 47 0.97 20.74 -1.76
C LEU A 47 0.87 20.69 -3.28
N PHE A 48 1.01 19.49 -3.86
CA PHE A 48 0.87 19.21 -5.27
C PHE A 48 -0.44 18.46 -5.56
N LEU A 49 -1.32 19.11 -6.33
CA LEU A 49 -2.56 18.53 -6.84
C LEU A 49 -2.31 17.96 -8.23
N LEU A 50 -2.24 16.65 -8.33
CA LEU A 50 -2.01 15.93 -9.60
C LEU A 50 -3.38 15.65 -10.25
N VAL A 51 -3.91 16.62 -10.98
CA VAL A 51 -5.28 16.63 -11.48
C VAL A 51 -5.40 15.94 -12.84
N ARG A 52 -6.16 14.85 -12.88
CA ARG A 52 -6.60 14.23 -14.12
C ARG A 52 -7.93 14.85 -14.52
N LYS A 53 -8.07 15.21 -15.80
CA LYS A 53 -9.32 15.71 -16.36
C LYS A 53 -10.47 14.74 -16.08
N SER A 54 -11.55 15.25 -15.51
CA SER A 54 -12.76 14.50 -15.18
C SER A 54 -14.02 15.30 -15.53
N SER A 55 -15.17 14.64 -15.52
CA SER A 55 -16.45 15.28 -15.87
C SER A 55 -17.11 16.01 -14.70
N ASP A 56 -16.52 15.95 -13.50
CA ASP A 56 -17.01 16.58 -12.29
C ASP A 56 -16.29 17.92 -11.99
N GLN A 57 -16.57 18.54 -10.84
CA GLN A 57 -16.01 19.84 -10.46
C GLN A 57 -14.59 19.74 -9.82
N SER A 58 -13.94 18.58 -9.82
CA SER A 58 -12.64 18.37 -9.16
C SER A 58 -11.57 19.36 -9.64
N GLU A 59 -11.46 19.58 -10.96
CA GLU A 59 -10.50 20.51 -11.56
C GLU A 59 -10.76 21.95 -11.12
N LYS A 60 -12.04 22.39 -11.14
CA LYS A 60 -12.42 23.73 -10.71
C LYS A 60 -12.06 23.95 -9.24
N ILE A 61 -12.36 22.99 -8.37
CA ILE A 61 -12.02 23.07 -6.94
C ILE A 61 -10.50 23.20 -6.80
N ALA A 62 -9.70 22.39 -7.48
CA ALA A 62 -8.25 22.44 -7.43
C ALA A 62 -7.69 23.82 -7.84
N ARG A 63 -8.20 24.39 -8.94
CA ARG A 63 -7.81 25.74 -9.41
C ARG A 63 -8.19 26.85 -8.43
N ASP A 64 -9.37 26.73 -7.79
CA ASP A 64 -9.82 27.73 -6.82
C ASP A 64 -8.93 27.73 -5.56
N TYR A 65 -8.46 26.55 -5.12
CA TYR A 65 -7.50 26.45 -4.01
C TYR A 65 -6.11 26.94 -4.40
N GLU A 66 -5.59 26.59 -5.57
CA GLU A 66 -4.31 27.09 -6.09
C GLU A 66 -4.26 28.62 -6.16
N LYS A 67 -5.34 29.26 -6.63
CA LYS A 67 -5.43 30.73 -6.67
C LYS A 67 -5.45 31.39 -5.29
N LYS A 68 -5.90 30.65 -4.28
CA LYS A 68 -6.09 31.19 -2.91
C LYS A 68 -4.87 30.99 -2.03
N TYR A 69 -4.05 29.99 -2.32
CA TYR A 69 -2.91 29.60 -1.45
C TYR A 69 -1.63 29.40 -2.28
N ASP A 70 -0.62 30.22 -2.05
CA ASP A 70 0.66 30.18 -2.78
C ASP A 70 1.43 28.85 -2.60
N SER A 71 1.17 28.12 -1.51
CA SER A 71 1.79 26.81 -1.23
C SER A 71 1.09 25.63 -1.92
N ILE A 72 0.02 25.87 -2.69
CA ILE A 72 -0.71 24.84 -3.44
C ILE A 72 -0.43 24.97 -4.93
N HIS A 73 0.02 23.89 -5.55
CA HIS A 73 0.40 23.83 -6.95
C HIS A 73 -0.42 22.77 -7.68
N MET A 74 -1.14 23.19 -8.70
CA MET A 74 -1.89 22.28 -9.55
C MET A 74 -1.03 21.83 -10.73
N ILE A 75 -0.97 20.52 -10.96
CA ILE A 75 -0.30 19.90 -12.10
C ILE A 75 -1.34 19.13 -12.88
N GLU A 76 -1.63 19.59 -14.09
CA GLU A 76 -2.48 18.85 -15.02
C GLU A 76 -1.73 17.61 -15.51
N ARG A 77 -2.42 16.48 -15.53
CA ARG A 77 -1.86 15.23 -15.98
C ARG A 77 -2.76 14.54 -17.02
N GLY A 78 -2.14 13.75 -17.88
CA GLY A 78 -2.85 12.90 -18.83
C GLY A 78 -3.59 11.75 -18.16
N GLU A 79 -3.95 10.73 -18.94
CA GLU A 79 -4.64 9.53 -18.45
C GLU A 79 -3.74 8.57 -17.67
N ASN A 80 -2.90 9.10 -16.80
CA ASN A 80 -1.94 8.34 -16.03
C ASN A 80 -2.62 7.71 -14.80
N LYS A 81 -2.07 6.59 -14.34
CA LYS A 81 -2.51 5.88 -13.13
C LYS A 81 -2.12 6.66 -11.87
N ALA A 82 -2.70 6.30 -10.72
CA ALA A 82 -2.43 6.99 -9.45
C ALA A 82 -0.94 6.93 -9.05
N GLY A 83 -0.26 5.81 -9.28
CA GLY A 83 1.18 5.69 -9.03
C GLY A 83 2.03 6.62 -9.88
N GLU A 84 1.71 6.78 -11.17
CA GLU A 84 2.41 7.73 -12.05
C GLU A 84 2.16 9.18 -11.62
N ALA A 85 0.94 9.51 -11.16
CA ALA A 85 0.66 10.80 -10.58
C ALA A 85 1.53 11.07 -9.34
N ARG A 86 1.62 10.11 -8.42
CA ARG A 86 2.46 10.26 -7.24
C ARG A 86 3.94 10.40 -7.60
N ASN A 87 4.45 9.72 -8.65
CA ASN A 87 5.80 9.92 -9.15
C ASN A 87 6.03 11.34 -9.67
N GLN A 88 5.08 11.89 -10.44
CA GLN A 88 5.17 13.30 -10.89
C GLN A 88 5.23 14.28 -9.71
N GLY A 89 4.44 14.00 -8.64
CA GLY A 89 4.52 14.76 -7.40
C GLY A 89 5.87 14.62 -6.71
N LEU A 90 6.46 13.43 -6.66
CA LEU A 90 7.79 13.19 -6.10
C LEU A 90 8.89 13.94 -6.86
N GLU A 91 8.79 14.04 -8.19
CA GLU A 91 9.73 14.80 -9.03
C GLU A 91 9.68 16.31 -8.77
N LYS A 92 8.56 16.84 -8.32
CA LYS A 92 8.35 18.25 -8.00
C LYS A 92 8.61 18.58 -6.54
N ALA A 93 8.56 17.58 -5.66
CA ALA A 93 8.71 17.75 -4.23
C ALA A 93 10.08 18.36 -3.87
N GLN A 94 10.06 19.41 -3.05
CA GLN A 94 11.25 20.10 -2.54
C GLN A 94 11.46 19.85 -1.04
N GLY A 95 10.40 19.41 -0.34
CA GLY A 95 10.46 19.18 1.09
C GLY A 95 11.42 18.05 1.49
N GLU A 96 11.92 18.11 2.71
CA GLU A 96 12.67 17.01 3.35
C GLU A 96 11.81 15.77 3.48
N TYR A 97 10.50 15.98 3.65
CA TYR A 97 9.54 14.89 3.83
C TYR A 97 8.46 14.90 2.76
N VAL A 98 7.91 13.72 2.51
CA VAL A 98 6.77 13.51 1.60
C VAL A 98 5.61 12.88 2.37
N LEU A 99 4.40 13.40 2.15
CA LEU A 99 3.16 12.86 2.67
C LEU A 99 2.19 12.62 1.51
N PHE A 100 1.73 11.38 1.36
CA PHE A 100 0.69 11.06 0.38
C PHE A 100 -0.69 11.14 1.02
N LEU A 101 -1.60 11.88 0.37
CA LEU A 101 -2.98 12.02 0.79
C LEU A 101 -3.91 11.71 -0.40
N ASP A 102 -4.83 10.78 -0.24
CA ASP A 102 -5.83 10.50 -1.26
C ASP A 102 -6.93 11.58 -1.22
N SER A 103 -7.43 11.98 -2.40
CA SER A 103 -8.35 13.12 -2.54
C SER A 103 -9.73 12.91 -1.90
N ASP A 104 -10.05 11.70 -1.49
CA ASP A 104 -11.28 11.34 -0.77
C ASP A 104 -11.11 11.14 0.74
N ASP A 105 -9.87 11.26 1.25
CA ASP A 105 -9.49 11.09 2.65
C ASP A 105 -9.12 12.42 3.30
N TYR A 106 -8.71 12.42 4.59
CA TYR A 106 -8.30 13.64 5.28
C TYR A 106 -7.47 13.38 6.55
N LEU A 107 -6.76 14.41 7.02
CA LEU A 107 -6.03 14.42 8.28
C LEU A 107 -7.00 14.69 9.45
N PRO A 108 -6.93 13.93 10.56
CA PRO A 108 -7.96 13.98 11.61
C PRO A 108 -7.98 15.24 12.48
N ASP A 109 -6.82 15.89 12.66
CA ASP A 109 -6.66 17.07 13.52
C ASP A 109 -5.48 17.95 13.05
N ALA A 110 -5.37 19.16 13.58
CA ALA A 110 -4.40 20.18 13.17
C ALA A 110 -2.94 19.85 13.52
N SER A 111 -2.68 18.91 14.41
CA SER A 111 -1.31 18.59 14.87
C SER A 111 -0.68 17.37 14.22
N VAL A 112 -1.29 16.80 13.18
CA VAL A 112 -0.80 15.59 12.51
C VAL A 112 0.58 15.80 11.91
N MET A 113 0.78 16.85 11.11
CA MET A 113 2.05 17.10 10.42
C MET A 113 3.18 17.38 11.43
N GLN A 114 2.91 18.19 12.44
CA GLN A 114 3.89 18.47 13.49
C GLN A 114 4.31 17.19 14.24
N ARG A 115 3.36 16.30 14.55
CA ARG A 115 3.69 14.99 15.16
C ARG A 115 4.58 14.13 14.28
N TYR A 116 4.33 14.13 12.98
CA TYR A 116 5.14 13.36 12.03
C TYR A 116 6.58 13.88 11.98
N VAL A 117 6.76 15.18 11.74
CA VAL A 117 8.10 15.80 11.63
C VAL A 117 8.87 15.64 12.93
N ARG A 118 8.25 15.99 14.07
CA ARG A 118 8.89 15.84 15.37
C ARG A 118 9.40 14.41 15.61
N MET A 119 8.62 13.41 15.24
CA MET A 119 9.04 12.01 15.42
C MET A 119 10.14 11.62 14.45
N ALA A 120 10.07 12.07 13.19
CA ALA A 120 11.11 11.81 12.20
C ALA A 120 12.47 12.42 12.62
N GLU A 121 12.47 13.66 13.12
CA GLU A 121 13.67 14.34 13.59
C GLU A 121 14.25 13.69 14.87
N GLN A 122 13.41 13.41 15.87
CA GLN A 122 13.85 12.82 17.14
C GLN A 122 14.44 11.42 16.99
N THR A 123 14.02 10.68 15.99
CA THR A 123 14.41 9.28 15.83
C THR A 123 15.28 9.03 14.61
N ASP A 124 15.50 10.05 13.77
CA ASP A 124 16.13 9.92 12.46
C ASP A 124 15.48 8.78 11.65
N ALA A 125 14.14 8.76 11.61
CA ALA A 125 13.38 7.75 10.87
C ALA A 125 13.32 8.08 9.38
N ASP A 126 13.35 7.03 8.55
CA ASP A 126 13.07 7.13 7.12
C ASP A 126 11.56 7.17 6.87
N ILE A 127 10.79 6.45 7.70
CA ILE A 127 9.33 6.37 7.55
C ILE A 127 8.67 6.39 8.93
N VAL A 128 7.79 7.39 9.15
CA VAL A 128 6.93 7.47 10.33
C VAL A 128 5.52 6.99 9.95
N VAL A 129 5.01 6.00 10.66
CA VAL A 129 3.71 5.35 10.40
C VAL A 129 2.73 5.70 11.52
N ALA A 130 1.60 6.31 11.21
CA ALA A 130 0.55 6.58 12.19
C ALA A 130 -0.57 5.54 12.13
N ASN A 131 -1.37 5.47 13.20
CA ASN A 131 -2.64 4.77 13.18
C ASN A 131 -3.61 5.47 12.23
N TYR A 132 -4.64 4.77 11.78
CA TYR A 132 -5.71 5.36 11.00
C TYR A 132 -7.09 4.94 11.52
N ALA A 133 -8.10 5.75 11.27
CA ALA A 133 -9.49 5.39 11.48
C ALA A 133 -10.22 5.34 10.15
N ARG A 134 -11.36 4.68 10.12
CA ARG A 134 -12.20 4.57 8.93
C ARG A 134 -13.51 5.31 9.14
N LEU A 135 -13.90 6.05 8.12
CA LEU A 135 -15.22 6.69 8.06
C LEU A 135 -16.10 5.91 7.09
N TRP A 136 -17.19 5.33 7.58
CA TRP A 136 -18.14 4.60 6.76
C TRP A 136 -19.57 5.01 7.07
N ASN A 137 -20.33 5.43 6.05
CA ASN A 137 -21.72 5.90 6.18
C ASN A 137 -21.89 6.96 7.29
N GLY A 138 -20.94 7.90 7.36
CA GLY A 138 -20.94 8.98 8.37
C GLY A 138 -20.53 8.54 9.78
N LYS A 139 -20.22 7.26 10.01
CA LYS A 139 -19.79 6.75 11.32
C LYS A 139 -18.29 6.48 11.33
N MET A 140 -17.61 6.96 12.38
CA MET A 140 -16.21 6.64 12.63
C MET A 140 -16.10 5.23 13.19
N LEU A 141 -15.36 4.35 12.51
CA LEU A 141 -15.06 3.00 12.99
C LEU A 141 -13.82 3.02 13.89
N PRO A 142 -13.64 2.02 14.76
CA PRO A 142 -12.47 1.92 15.62
C PRO A 142 -11.17 2.06 14.83
N ALA A 143 -10.19 2.74 15.44
CA ALA A 143 -8.89 2.95 14.85
C ALA A 143 -8.13 1.62 14.66
N VAL A 144 -7.41 1.50 13.54
CA VAL A 144 -6.45 0.44 13.33
C VAL A 144 -5.13 0.86 13.97
N SER A 145 -4.68 0.11 14.96
CA SER A 145 -3.47 0.41 15.71
C SER A 145 -2.27 -0.35 15.15
N HIS A 146 -1.21 0.40 14.88
CA HIS A 146 0.08 -0.12 14.43
C HIS A 146 1.14 -0.16 15.56
N ALA A 147 0.80 0.29 16.76
CA ALA A 147 1.74 0.37 17.89
C ALA A 147 2.39 -0.99 18.21
N SER A 148 1.70 -2.10 17.97
CA SER A 148 2.25 -3.45 18.18
C SER A 148 3.42 -3.80 17.27
N PHE A 149 3.61 -3.06 16.16
CA PHE A 149 4.72 -3.30 15.24
C PHE A 149 6.08 -2.93 15.81
N SER A 150 6.16 -1.99 16.75
CA SER A 150 7.40 -1.59 17.42
C SER A 150 8.10 -2.74 18.17
N ARG A 151 7.36 -3.78 18.55
CA ARG A 151 7.90 -4.97 19.25
C ARG A 151 8.52 -6.02 18.32
N TYR A 152 8.27 -5.95 17.03
CA TYR A 152 8.81 -6.93 16.07
C TYR A 152 10.14 -6.42 15.51
N HIS A 153 11.15 -7.30 15.49
CA HIS A 153 12.38 -6.99 14.78
C HIS A 153 12.08 -6.85 13.30
N ARG A 154 12.46 -5.72 12.70
CA ARG A 154 12.11 -5.35 11.30
C ARG A 154 12.54 -6.38 10.25
N ASN A 155 13.60 -7.14 10.49
CA ASN A 155 14.07 -8.20 9.60
C ASN A 155 13.42 -9.56 9.89
N SER A 156 12.44 -9.63 10.79
CA SER A 156 11.77 -10.88 11.13
C SER A 156 10.66 -11.20 10.12
N GLN A 157 10.43 -12.49 9.90
CA GLN A 157 9.28 -12.94 9.11
C GLN A 157 7.93 -12.46 9.69
N GLU A 158 7.84 -12.34 11.01
CA GLU A 158 6.64 -11.81 11.68
C GLU A 158 6.35 -10.36 11.28
N PHE A 159 7.37 -9.50 11.27
CA PHE A 159 7.22 -8.12 10.82
C PHE A 159 6.80 -8.05 9.35
N GLN A 160 7.47 -8.80 8.48
CA GLN A 160 7.18 -8.87 7.05
C GLN A 160 5.76 -9.38 6.80
N PHE A 161 5.40 -10.51 7.41
CA PHE A 161 4.11 -11.15 7.23
C PHE A 161 2.95 -10.25 7.72
N ARG A 162 3.07 -9.68 8.92
CA ARG A 162 2.06 -8.77 9.45
C ARG A 162 2.02 -7.45 8.68
N GLY A 163 3.16 -6.86 8.39
CA GLY A 163 3.27 -5.58 7.73
C GLY A 163 2.61 -5.53 6.35
N PHE A 164 2.81 -6.57 5.55
CA PHE A 164 2.31 -6.57 4.17
C PHE A 164 1.06 -7.42 3.94
N PHE A 165 0.75 -8.37 4.82
CA PHE A 165 -0.28 -9.36 4.52
C PHE A 165 -1.37 -9.43 5.57
N SER A 166 -1.10 -9.84 6.81
CA SER A 166 -2.17 -10.06 7.77
C SER A 166 -2.78 -8.77 8.30
N ALA A 167 -1.96 -7.80 8.73
CA ALA A 167 -2.42 -6.48 9.18
C ALA A 167 -2.40 -5.44 8.06
N GLY A 168 -1.57 -5.61 7.05
CA GLY A 168 -1.45 -4.70 5.91
C GLY A 168 -0.91 -3.31 6.24
N THR A 169 -0.34 -3.11 7.43
CA THR A 169 0.18 -1.81 7.94
C THR A 169 1.09 -1.10 6.95
N LEU A 170 1.92 -1.85 6.26
CA LEU A 170 2.89 -1.33 5.30
C LEU A 170 2.37 -1.38 3.85
N SER A 171 1.13 -1.79 3.60
CA SER A 171 0.60 -1.93 2.24
C SER A 171 0.11 -0.63 1.61
N TYR A 172 -0.21 0.39 2.41
CA TYR A 172 -0.72 1.67 1.92
C TYR A 172 0.36 2.74 1.99
N VAL A 173 0.35 3.72 1.09
CA VAL A 173 1.29 4.86 1.12
C VAL A 173 0.79 6.00 2.01
N TRP A 174 -0.50 6.11 2.20
CA TRP A 174 -1.10 7.11 3.08
C TRP A 174 -0.93 6.77 4.57
N GLY A 175 -1.16 7.75 5.44
CA GLY A 175 -0.97 7.61 6.88
C GLY A 175 0.50 7.44 7.30
N LYS A 176 1.42 7.91 6.45
CA LYS A 176 2.87 7.83 6.64
C LYS A 176 3.55 9.11 6.18
N LEU A 177 4.64 9.45 6.86
CA LEU A 177 5.59 10.45 6.41
C LEU A 177 6.85 9.75 5.94
N TYR A 178 7.34 10.07 4.76
CA TYR A 178 8.54 9.49 4.16
C TYR A 178 9.65 10.53 4.09
N ARG A 179 10.87 10.17 4.45
CA ARG A 179 12.05 11.01 4.19
C ARG A 179 12.37 10.98 2.69
N ARG A 180 12.35 12.14 2.01
CA ARG A 180 12.53 12.23 0.55
C ARG A 180 13.90 11.71 0.12
N SER A 181 14.98 12.09 0.83
CA SER A 181 16.35 11.63 0.52
C SER A 181 16.50 10.11 0.60
N PHE A 182 15.77 9.43 1.50
CA PHE A 182 15.73 7.95 1.53
C PHE A 182 15.10 7.39 0.25
N LEU A 183 13.99 7.95 -0.22
CA LEU A 183 13.32 7.51 -1.45
C LEU A 183 14.20 7.75 -2.68
N GLU A 184 14.86 8.89 -2.76
CA GLU A 184 15.73 9.27 -3.87
C GLU A 184 17.02 8.43 -3.92
N LYS A 185 17.70 8.30 -2.79
CA LYS A 185 18.93 7.50 -2.66
C LYS A 185 18.71 6.05 -3.13
N ASN A 186 17.57 5.50 -2.83
CA ASN A 186 17.24 4.10 -3.16
C ASN A 186 16.41 3.99 -4.45
N GLN A 187 16.21 5.07 -5.19
CA GLN A 187 15.45 5.12 -6.45
C GLN A 187 14.04 4.52 -6.35
N ILE A 188 13.39 4.68 -5.17
CA ILE A 188 12.08 4.12 -4.89
C ILE A 188 11.02 4.92 -5.63
N ARG A 189 10.25 4.26 -6.50
CA ARG A 189 9.20 4.85 -7.33
C ARG A 189 8.00 3.91 -7.43
N PHE A 190 6.85 4.50 -7.70
CA PHE A 190 5.64 3.73 -8.01
C PHE A 190 5.77 3.06 -9.37
N ALA A 191 5.43 1.80 -9.43
CA ALA A 191 5.34 1.08 -10.70
C ALA A 191 4.00 1.34 -11.40
N LYS A 192 3.92 1.04 -12.70
CA LYS A 192 2.76 1.32 -13.56
C LYS A 192 1.68 0.25 -13.46
N TYR A 193 1.25 -0.06 -12.24
CA TYR A 193 0.15 -1.01 -12.03
C TYR A 193 -1.21 -0.32 -11.97
N ASP A 194 -2.27 -1.06 -12.29
CA ASP A 194 -3.64 -0.58 -12.20
C ASP A 194 -4.15 -0.53 -10.75
N TYR A 195 -3.51 -1.26 -9.86
CA TYR A 195 -3.78 -1.28 -8.41
C TYR A 195 -2.64 -1.97 -7.67
N ALA A 196 -2.65 -1.81 -6.34
CA ALA A 196 -1.63 -2.32 -5.42
C ALA A 196 -0.21 -1.76 -5.68
N GLU A 197 -0.08 -0.69 -6.47
CA GLU A 197 1.16 0.07 -6.67
C GLU A 197 1.76 0.54 -5.34
N ASP A 198 0.90 0.87 -4.38
CA ASP A 198 1.25 1.24 -3.01
C ASP A 198 2.01 0.14 -2.29
N LYS A 199 1.55 -1.11 -2.45
CA LYS A 199 2.19 -2.27 -1.84
C LYS A 199 3.59 -2.48 -2.41
N PHE A 200 3.75 -2.38 -3.73
CA PHE A 200 5.05 -2.51 -4.38
C PHE A 200 6.01 -1.41 -3.92
N PHE A 201 5.56 -0.16 -3.86
CA PHE A 201 6.34 0.98 -3.36
C PHE A 201 6.82 0.75 -1.92
N ASN A 202 5.95 0.31 -1.04
CA ASN A 202 6.32 0.04 0.35
C ASN A 202 7.20 -1.22 0.51
N MET A 203 7.07 -2.20 -0.39
CA MET A 203 7.98 -3.35 -0.44
C MET A 203 9.40 -2.92 -0.80
N GLN A 204 9.58 -2.01 -1.76
CA GLN A 204 10.88 -1.40 -2.07
C GLN A 204 11.45 -0.70 -0.82
N CYS A 205 10.65 0.13 -0.13
CA CYS A 205 11.07 0.79 1.11
C CYS A 205 11.56 -0.22 2.15
N TYR A 206 10.82 -1.30 2.35
CA TYR A 206 11.18 -2.35 3.30
C TYR A 206 12.49 -3.06 2.91
N LEU A 207 12.63 -3.42 1.65
CA LEU A 207 13.82 -4.11 1.12
C LEU A 207 15.08 -3.23 1.17
N CYS A 208 14.92 -1.91 1.03
CA CYS A 208 15.98 -0.92 1.26
C CYS A 208 16.25 -0.65 2.75
N ARG A 209 15.67 -1.46 3.66
CA ARG A 209 15.88 -1.39 5.12
C ARG A 209 15.48 -0.08 5.75
N ALA A 210 14.39 0.54 5.29
CA ALA A 210 13.86 1.75 5.89
C ALA A 210 13.76 1.65 7.42
N LYS A 211 14.11 2.72 8.11
CA LYS A 211 13.97 2.85 9.56
C LYS A 211 12.55 3.31 9.87
N TYR A 212 11.70 2.37 10.31
CA TYR A 212 10.31 2.63 10.65
C TYR A 212 10.14 3.06 12.10
N ILE A 213 9.27 4.04 12.33
CA ILE A 213 8.75 4.41 13.66
C ILE A 213 7.23 4.42 13.60
N PHE A 214 6.59 3.89 14.65
CA PHE A 214 5.13 3.74 14.72
C PHE A 214 4.55 4.67 15.78
N LEU A 215 3.66 5.58 15.34
CA LEU A 215 2.91 6.47 16.23
C LEU A 215 1.68 5.77 16.78
N SER A 216 1.39 5.97 18.07
CA SER A 216 0.18 5.47 18.71
C SER A 216 -1.06 6.35 18.48
N ARG A 217 -0.93 7.47 17.76
CA ARG A 217 -1.99 8.43 17.45
C ARG A 217 -2.54 8.20 16.04
N ILE A 218 -3.81 8.55 15.83
CA ILE A 218 -4.43 8.57 14.53
C ILE A 218 -3.82 9.73 13.72
N GLY A 219 -3.33 9.45 12.53
CA GLY A 219 -2.77 10.43 11.59
C GLY A 219 -3.49 10.45 10.26
N TYR A 220 -4.52 9.61 10.07
CA TYR A 220 -5.24 9.51 8.80
C TYR A 220 -6.66 9.01 8.99
N ILE A 221 -7.61 9.59 8.24
CA ILE A 221 -8.98 9.13 8.15
C ILE A 221 -9.23 8.59 6.76
N TYR A 222 -9.34 7.27 6.67
CA TYR A 222 -9.68 6.56 5.43
C TYR A 222 -11.21 6.54 5.26
N ARG A 223 -11.70 7.12 4.16
CA ARG A 223 -13.12 7.13 3.84
C ARG A 223 -13.47 5.92 2.98
N LYS A 224 -14.32 5.03 3.52
CA LYS A 224 -14.83 3.92 2.73
C LYS A 224 -15.96 4.42 1.82
N ASN A 225 -15.71 4.44 0.52
CA ASN A 225 -16.66 4.80 -0.52
C ASN A 225 -17.10 3.56 -1.29
N GLU A 226 -18.36 3.52 -1.72
CA GLU A 226 -18.88 2.45 -2.60
C GLU A 226 -18.17 2.42 -3.97
N THR A 227 -17.61 3.56 -4.37
CA THR A 227 -16.87 3.73 -5.63
C THR A 227 -15.37 3.49 -5.50
N SER A 228 -14.87 3.08 -4.31
CA SER A 228 -13.44 2.87 -4.06
C SER A 228 -12.83 1.88 -5.06
N ILE A 229 -11.70 2.27 -5.64
CA ILE A 229 -10.95 1.46 -6.61
C ILE A 229 -10.47 0.15 -5.99
N SER A 230 -10.15 0.14 -4.69
CA SER A 230 -9.61 -1.01 -3.97
C SER A 230 -10.61 -2.16 -3.78
N SER A 231 -11.92 -1.88 -3.84
CA SER A 231 -12.99 -2.87 -3.65
C SER A 231 -13.60 -3.39 -4.97
N ARG A 232 -13.19 -2.84 -6.13
CA ARG A 232 -13.76 -3.24 -7.42
C ARG A 232 -13.14 -4.55 -7.91
N TYR A 233 -14.02 -5.42 -8.43
CA TYR A 233 -13.59 -6.60 -9.18
C TYR A 233 -12.80 -6.22 -10.43
N ARG A 234 -11.76 -7.01 -10.75
CA ARG A 234 -10.91 -6.86 -11.94
C ARG A 234 -10.60 -8.20 -12.56
N ALA A 235 -11.00 -8.37 -13.80
CA ALA A 235 -10.83 -9.63 -14.53
C ALA A 235 -9.35 -10.03 -14.73
N ASN A 236 -8.43 -9.05 -14.80
CA ASN A 236 -6.99 -9.26 -15.01
C ASN A 236 -6.17 -9.20 -13.70
N SER A 237 -6.82 -9.35 -12.54
CA SER A 237 -6.16 -9.23 -11.22
C SER A 237 -4.99 -10.22 -11.08
N SER A 238 -5.18 -11.47 -11.46
CA SER A 238 -4.15 -12.51 -11.33
C SER A 238 -2.91 -12.24 -12.20
N GLU A 239 -3.10 -11.73 -13.41
CA GLU A 239 -1.99 -11.33 -14.29
C GLU A 239 -1.19 -10.19 -13.65
N CYS A 240 -1.89 -9.21 -13.08
CA CYS A 240 -1.30 -8.06 -12.41
C CYS A 240 -0.46 -8.48 -11.18
N TRP A 241 -1.00 -9.37 -10.35
CA TRP A 241 -0.28 -9.87 -9.17
C TRP A 241 0.94 -10.71 -9.52
N ILE A 242 0.83 -11.57 -10.53
CA ILE A 242 1.95 -12.41 -10.99
C ILE A 242 3.04 -11.52 -11.60
N ALA A 243 2.66 -10.53 -12.42
CA ALA A 243 3.61 -9.56 -12.97
C ALA A 243 4.32 -8.80 -11.86
N MET A 244 3.57 -8.25 -10.90
CA MET A 244 4.13 -7.54 -9.74
C MET A 244 5.12 -8.40 -8.95
N ALA A 245 4.83 -9.67 -8.75
CA ALA A 245 5.73 -10.56 -8.02
C ALA A 245 7.01 -10.88 -8.80
N ARG A 246 6.94 -10.96 -10.14
CA ARG A 246 8.11 -11.08 -11.04
C ARG A 246 8.97 -9.82 -11.00
N ASP A 247 8.32 -8.67 -11.18
CA ASP A 247 8.99 -7.37 -11.16
C ASP A 247 9.65 -7.10 -9.80
N LEU A 248 9.02 -7.54 -8.69
CA LEU A 248 9.63 -7.44 -7.36
C LEU A 248 10.90 -8.29 -7.25
N LYS A 249 10.86 -9.52 -7.79
CA LYS A 249 12.04 -10.40 -7.82
C LYS A 249 13.16 -9.83 -8.69
N GLU A 250 12.82 -9.28 -9.86
CA GLU A 250 13.77 -8.63 -10.76
C GLU A 250 14.36 -7.38 -10.09
N TRP A 251 13.52 -6.52 -9.53
CA TRP A 251 13.96 -5.32 -8.80
C TRP A 251 14.92 -5.66 -7.65
N MET A 252 14.66 -6.75 -6.92
CA MET A 252 15.56 -7.23 -5.86
C MET A 252 16.92 -7.66 -6.40
N SER A 253 16.96 -8.27 -7.59
CA SER A 253 18.19 -8.67 -8.26
C SER A 253 18.99 -7.44 -8.70
N ASP A 254 18.33 -6.49 -9.35
CA ASP A 254 18.95 -5.26 -9.89
C ASP A 254 19.54 -4.36 -8.80
N HIS A 255 18.95 -4.41 -7.60
CA HIS A 255 19.39 -3.63 -6.43
C HIS A 255 20.27 -4.45 -5.48
N GLU A 256 20.74 -5.63 -5.88
CA GLU A 256 21.61 -6.50 -5.10
C GLU A 256 21.11 -6.73 -3.66
N ILE A 257 19.79 -6.89 -3.50
CA ILE A 257 19.19 -7.04 -2.18
C ILE A 257 19.60 -8.34 -1.52
N GLN A 258 20.47 -8.25 -0.54
CA GLN A 258 21.01 -9.38 0.26
C GLN A 258 20.33 -9.44 1.63
N MET A 259 19.03 -9.63 1.70
CA MET A 259 18.33 -9.84 2.96
C MET A 259 18.01 -11.32 3.15
N GLU A 260 18.35 -11.87 4.31
CA GLU A 260 17.72 -13.13 4.72
C GLU A 260 16.20 -12.96 4.69
N SER A 261 15.51 -13.91 4.12
CA SER A 261 14.05 -13.93 4.05
C SER A 261 13.39 -12.92 3.09
N CYS A 262 14.13 -12.29 2.18
CA CYS A 262 13.48 -11.42 1.20
C CYS A 262 12.73 -12.21 0.11
N GLU A 263 13.17 -13.40 -0.27
CA GLU A 263 12.44 -14.24 -1.23
C GLU A 263 11.05 -14.64 -0.72
N GLU A 264 10.90 -14.83 0.60
CA GLU A 264 9.62 -15.17 1.20
C GLU A 264 8.56 -14.08 0.98
N LEU A 265 8.97 -12.80 0.82
CA LEU A 265 8.07 -11.71 0.49
C LEU A 265 7.35 -11.95 -0.85
N VAL A 266 8.10 -12.41 -1.86
CA VAL A 266 7.56 -12.77 -3.18
C VAL A 266 6.63 -13.98 -3.09
N TRP A 267 7.01 -15.00 -2.32
CA TRP A 267 6.18 -16.20 -2.15
C TRP A 267 4.87 -15.90 -1.43
N TYR A 268 4.93 -15.10 -0.37
CA TYR A 268 3.72 -14.63 0.33
C TYR A 268 2.84 -13.77 -0.58
N LEU A 269 3.43 -12.91 -1.42
CA LEU A 269 2.66 -12.10 -2.36
C LEU A 269 1.81 -12.99 -3.28
N ILE A 270 2.39 -14.04 -3.87
CA ILE A 270 1.66 -15.00 -4.71
C ILE A 270 0.62 -15.78 -3.91
N PHE A 271 0.94 -16.21 -2.67
CA PHE A 271 -0.03 -16.91 -1.82
C PHE A 271 -1.26 -16.05 -1.54
N PHE A 272 -1.06 -14.82 -1.07
CA PHE A 272 -2.17 -13.92 -0.76
C PHE A 272 -2.94 -13.49 -2.00
N ALA A 273 -2.24 -13.23 -3.11
CA ALA A 273 -2.88 -12.93 -4.39
C ALA A 273 -3.80 -14.07 -4.85
N THR A 274 -3.31 -15.32 -4.78
CA THR A 274 -4.11 -16.50 -5.17
C THR A 274 -5.39 -16.61 -4.34
N PHE A 275 -5.31 -16.38 -3.03
CA PHE A 275 -6.46 -16.43 -2.14
C PHE A 275 -7.42 -15.25 -2.37
N PHE A 276 -6.88 -14.04 -2.50
CA PHE A 276 -7.64 -12.81 -2.74
C PHE A 276 -8.42 -12.91 -4.05
N ASP A 277 -7.77 -13.28 -5.14
CA ASP A 277 -8.42 -13.42 -6.45
C ASP A 277 -9.47 -14.53 -6.45
N ALA A 278 -9.20 -15.65 -5.79
CA ALA A 278 -10.17 -16.73 -5.64
C ALA A 278 -11.43 -16.26 -4.90
N LYS A 279 -11.28 -15.39 -3.89
CA LYS A 279 -12.40 -14.77 -3.17
C LYS A 279 -13.16 -13.81 -4.08
N MET A 280 -12.48 -12.88 -4.74
CA MET A 280 -13.09 -11.87 -5.61
C MET A 280 -13.85 -12.52 -6.77
N GLU A 281 -13.27 -13.49 -7.44
CA GLU A 281 -13.93 -14.27 -8.50
C GLU A 281 -15.16 -15.02 -8.01
N TYR A 282 -15.11 -15.56 -6.79
CA TYR A 282 -16.24 -16.24 -6.21
C TYR A 282 -17.40 -15.29 -5.90
N GLU A 283 -17.11 -14.13 -5.34
CA GLU A 283 -18.10 -13.10 -4.98
C GLU A 283 -18.74 -12.49 -6.23
N GLU A 284 -17.96 -12.12 -7.22
CA GLU A 284 -18.43 -11.52 -8.47
C GLU A 284 -19.34 -12.49 -9.25
N HIS A 285 -18.99 -13.74 -9.29
CA HIS A 285 -19.68 -14.72 -10.12
C HIS A 285 -20.75 -15.53 -9.37
N LYS A 286 -21.60 -14.82 -8.61
CA LYS A 286 -22.75 -15.38 -7.91
C LYS A 286 -22.40 -16.56 -6.99
N LYS A 287 -21.24 -16.49 -6.34
CA LYS A 287 -20.73 -17.48 -5.37
C LYS A 287 -20.62 -18.90 -5.91
N LYS A 288 -20.26 -19.05 -7.20
CA LYS A 288 -20.09 -20.35 -7.84
C LYS A 288 -18.69 -20.92 -7.62
N LEU A 289 -18.59 -22.13 -7.04
CA LEU A 289 -17.32 -22.81 -6.70
C LEU A 289 -16.35 -22.94 -7.88
N ARG A 290 -16.88 -23.11 -9.10
CA ARG A 290 -16.05 -23.26 -10.31
C ARG A 290 -15.08 -22.10 -10.55
N PHE A 291 -15.39 -20.89 -10.07
CA PHE A 291 -14.52 -19.73 -10.27
C PHE A 291 -13.33 -19.75 -9.31
N ILE A 292 -13.50 -20.19 -8.06
CA ILE A 292 -12.36 -20.50 -7.18
C ILE A 292 -11.44 -21.50 -7.87
N TRP A 293 -12.01 -22.61 -8.36
CA TRP A 293 -11.24 -23.66 -9.02
C TRP A 293 -10.48 -23.18 -10.27
N LYS A 294 -11.12 -22.32 -11.09
CA LYS A 294 -10.45 -21.70 -12.25
C LYS A 294 -9.26 -20.85 -11.85
N THR A 295 -9.42 -20.01 -10.83
CA THR A 295 -8.36 -19.15 -10.31
C THR A 295 -7.19 -19.98 -9.77
N LEU A 296 -7.45 -20.99 -8.94
CA LEU A 296 -6.40 -21.86 -8.44
C LEU A 296 -5.64 -22.57 -9.56
N ARG A 297 -6.34 -23.01 -10.61
CA ARG A 297 -5.70 -23.61 -11.80
C ARG A 297 -4.87 -22.62 -12.58
N LEU A 298 -5.28 -21.35 -12.66
CA LEU A 298 -4.52 -20.31 -13.32
C LEU A 298 -3.16 -20.14 -12.64
N TYR A 299 -3.15 -19.89 -11.33
CA TYR A 299 -1.91 -19.79 -10.56
C TYR A 299 -1.07 -21.07 -10.57
N GLY A 300 -1.72 -22.23 -10.55
CA GLY A 300 -1.03 -23.52 -10.63
C GLY A 300 -0.46 -23.88 -12.01
N LYS A 301 -0.92 -23.22 -13.08
CA LYS A 301 -0.38 -23.36 -14.46
C LYS A 301 0.77 -22.39 -14.73
N ASP A 302 0.72 -21.18 -14.14
CA ASP A 302 1.84 -20.24 -14.25
C ASP A 302 3.06 -20.82 -13.52
N GLU A 303 4.16 -20.96 -14.25
CA GLU A 303 5.36 -21.62 -13.75
C GLU A 303 5.99 -20.89 -12.57
N PHE A 304 6.06 -19.56 -12.63
CA PHE A 304 6.62 -18.73 -11.57
C PHE A 304 5.76 -18.79 -10.30
N ALA A 305 4.44 -18.59 -10.44
CA ALA A 305 3.52 -18.64 -9.31
C ALA A 305 3.53 -20.03 -8.65
N ARG A 306 3.55 -21.10 -9.45
CA ARG A 306 3.67 -22.48 -8.95
C ARG A 306 4.97 -22.69 -8.19
N GLU A 307 6.10 -22.19 -8.72
CA GLU A 307 7.39 -22.28 -8.03
C GLU A 307 7.33 -21.57 -6.66
N CYS A 308 6.83 -20.34 -6.61
CA CYS A 308 6.67 -19.59 -5.36
C CYS A 308 5.84 -20.36 -4.32
N LEU A 309 4.71 -20.93 -4.72
CA LEU A 309 3.86 -21.73 -3.83
C LEU A 309 4.56 -23.04 -3.37
N CYS A 310 5.31 -23.69 -4.25
CA CYS A 310 6.10 -24.87 -3.90
C CYS A 310 7.22 -24.54 -2.91
N ARG A 311 7.92 -23.42 -3.12
CA ARG A 311 8.97 -22.93 -2.19
C ARG A 311 8.37 -22.61 -0.83
N LEU A 312 7.23 -21.90 -0.78
CA LEU A 312 6.53 -21.60 0.47
C LEU A 312 6.02 -22.87 1.19
N ALA A 313 5.58 -23.90 0.43
CA ALA A 313 5.24 -25.20 1.00
C ALA A 313 6.44 -25.87 1.68
N ALA A 314 7.65 -25.75 1.11
CA ALA A 314 8.87 -26.34 1.63
C ALA A 314 9.52 -25.51 2.75
N ASP A 315 9.23 -24.18 2.80
CA ASP A 315 9.89 -23.25 3.71
C ASP A 315 9.67 -23.65 5.19
N LYS A 316 10.78 -23.86 5.92
CA LYS A 316 10.76 -24.17 7.36
C LYS A 316 10.67 -22.91 8.23
N LYS A 317 11.08 -21.75 7.71
CA LYS A 317 11.13 -20.50 8.47
C LYS A 317 9.72 -19.98 8.81
N ILE A 318 8.68 -20.31 8.02
CA ILE A 318 7.29 -19.96 8.30
C ILE A 318 6.83 -20.41 9.71
N TRP A 319 7.42 -21.48 10.26
CA TRP A 319 7.13 -21.95 11.61
C TRP A 319 7.56 -20.96 12.70
N LYS A 320 8.39 -19.96 12.37
CA LYS A 320 8.75 -18.86 13.27
C LYS A 320 7.62 -17.86 13.50
N LEU A 321 6.61 -17.83 12.62
CA LEU A 321 5.44 -16.98 12.82
C LEU A 321 4.70 -17.34 14.12
N GLN A 322 4.27 -16.31 14.85
CA GLN A 322 3.62 -16.46 16.15
C GLN A 322 2.24 -17.10 16.02
N ASP A 323 1.44 -16.69 15.03
CA ASP A 323 0.12 -17.26 14.79
C ASP A 323 0.22 -18.58 14.00
N LYS A 324 0.13 -19.70 14.76
CA LYS A 324 0.21 -21.04 14.19
C LYS A 324 -0.98 -21.39 13.29
N LYS A 325 -2.12 -20.72 13.42
CA LYS A 325 -3.27 -20.93 12.52
C LYS A 325 -2.91 -20.48 11.11
N TRP A 326 -2.28 -19.32 10.98
CA TRP A 326 -1.75 -18.85 9.70
C TRP A 326 -0.72 -19.80 9.09
N VAL A 327 0.19 -20.33 9.91
CA VAL A 327 1.21 -21.28 9.45
C VAL A 327 0.54 -22.54 8.86
N VAL A 328 -0.36 -23.16 9.62
CA VAL A 328 -1.04 -24.39 9.20
C VAL A 328 -1.87 -24.14 7.93
N MET A 329 -2.60 -23.03 7.89
CA MET A 329 -3.43 -22.68 6.74
C MET A 329 -2.58 -22.44 5.49
N THR A 330 -1.51 -21.66 5.59
CA THR A 330 -0.59 -21.37 4.47
C THR A 330 0.07 -22.65 3.98
N LYS A 331 0.61 -23.47 4.89
CA LYS A 331 1.24 -24.75 4.53
C LYS A 331 0.25 -25.71 3.86
N GLY A 332 -0.92 -25.89 4.46
CA GLY A 332 -1.97 -26.76 3.91
C GLY A 332 -2.39 -26.32 2.51
N PHE A 333 -2.60 -25.02 2.33
CA PHE A 333 -2.93 -24.45 1.03
C PHE A 333 -1.83 -24.69 0.00
N CYS A 334 -0.58 -24.33 0.31
CA CYS A 334 0.55 -24.48 -0.62
C CYS A 334 0.84 -25.95 -0.96
N ILE A 335 0.70 -26.88 0.00
CA ILE A 335 0.80 -28.33 -0.25
C ILE A 335 -0.32 -28.79 -1.18
N GLY A 336 -1.55 -28.34 -0.94
CA GLY A 336 -2.68 -28.66 -1.81
C GLY A 336 -2.49 -28.13 -3.24
N MET A 337 -1.94 -26.93 -3.41
CA MET A 337 -1.57 -26.38 -4.72
C MET A 337 -0.49 -27.21 -5.41
N LYS A 338 0.57 -27.59 -4.69
CA LYS A 338 1.64 -28.47 -5.18
C LYS A 338 1.10 -29.82 -5.67
N LEU A 339 0.17 -30.41 -4.92
CA LEU A 339 -0.47 -31.67 -5.25
C LEU A 339 -1.63 -31.53 -6.25
N LYS A 340 -1.90 -30.31 -6.76
CA LYS A 340 -3.00 -29.99 -7.69
C LYS A 340 -4.40 -30.34 -7.18
N LEU A 341 -4.61 -30.33 -5.84
CA LEU A 341 -5.90 -30.62 -5.18
C LEU A 341 -6.86 -29.44 -5.27
N TYR A 342 -7.00 -28.83 -6.45
CA TYR A 342 -7.74 -27.57 -6.65
C TYR A 342 -9.20 -27.65 -6.23
N LEU A 343 -9.89 -28.80 -6.44
CA LEU A 343 -11.28 -28.95 -6.04
C LEU A 343 -11.43 -28.96 -4.51
N LEU A 344 -10.56 -29.69 -3.81
CA LEU A 344 -10.56 -29.76 -2.35
C LEU A 344 -10.25 -28.37 -1.74
N LEU A 345 -9.24 -27.68 -2.27
CA LEU A 345 -8.92 -26.32 -1.87
C LEU A 345 -10.08 -25.35 -2.12
N SER A 346 -10.77 -25.49 -3.25
CA SER A 346 -11.94 -24.64 -3.57
C SER A 346 -13.06 -24.80 -2.56
N ILE A 347 -13.32 -26.03 -2.10
CA ILE A 347 -14.32 -26.32 -1.05
C ILE A 347 -13.87 -25.68 0.28
N GLY A 348 -12.60 -25.81 0.62
CA GLY A 348 -12.02 -25.21 1.81
C GLY A 348 -12.12 -23.66 1.81
N ILE A 349 -11.70 -23.01 0.72
CA ILE A 349 -11.78 -21.54 0.55
C ILE A 349 -13.24 -21.07 0.66
N ARG A 350 -14.16 -21.72 -0.04
CA ARG A 350 -15.60 -21.41 0.08
C ARG A 350 -16.08 -21.49 1.53
N SER A 351 -15.63 -22.49 2.27
CA SER A 351 -16.00 -22.65 3.68
C SER A 351 -15.44 -21.52 4.54
N LEU A 352 -14.19 -21.10 4.32
CA LEU A 352 -13.56 -19.97 5.01
C LEU A 352 -14.32 -18.67 4.76
N ILE A 353 -14.63 -18.37 3.49
CA ILE A 353 -15.38 -17.15 3.09
C ILE A 353 -16.77 -17.16 3.72
N ARG A 354 -17.52 -18.26 3.62
CA ARG A 354 -18.88 -18.34 4.19
C ARG A 354 -18.92 -18.14 5.71
N ARG A 355 -17.88 -18.56 6.42
CA ARG A 355 -17.75 -18.41 7.89
C ARG A 355 -17.07 -17.11 8.28
N ARG A 356 -16.70 -16.25 7.34
CA ARG A 356 -15.92 -15.02 7.56
C ARG A 356 -14.64 -15.26 8.37
N ILE A 357 -14.02 -16.45 8.20
CA ILE A 357 -12.78 -16.78 8.93
C ILE A 357 -11.62 -15.96 8.37
N ASP A 358 -11.59 -15.73 7.07
CA ASP A 358 -10.62 -14.86 6.40
C ASP A 358 -10.61 -13.43 7.00
N GLU A 359 -11.77 -12.86 7.28
CA GLU A 359 -11.90 -11.55 7.95
C GLU A 359 -11.43 -11.60 9.42
N LYS A 360 -11.69 -12.71 10.11
CA LYS A 360 -11.25 -12.90 11.51
C LYS A 360 -9.75 -13.12 11.64
N LEU A 361 -9.13 -13.69 10.62
CA LEU A 361 -7.68 -13.91 10.57
C LEU A 361 -6.92 -12.66 10.13
N SER A 362 -7.60 -11.72 9.46
CA SER A 362 -7.04 -10.44 9.07
C SER A 362 -7.03 -9.49 10.28
N ASP A 363 -5.84 -9.09 10.73
CA ASP A 363 -5.68 -8.06 11.77
C ASP A 363 -5.89 -6.64 11.22
N THR A 364 -6.41 -6.51 10.00
CA THR A 364 -6.61 -5.20 9.34
C THR A 364 -7.72 -4.37 9.98
N GLY A 365 -8.41 -4.90 10.96
CA GLY A 365 -9.59 -4.23 11.54
C GLY A 365 -10.74 -4.07 10.54
N LEU A 366 -10.69 -4.75 9.39
CA LEU A 366 -11.74 -4.75 8.37
C LEU A 366 -12.99 -5.54 8.78
N ARG A 367 -13.16 -5.84 10.05
CA ARG A 367 -14.41 -6.39 10.53
C ARG A 367 -15.51 -5.40 10.22
N GLU A 368 -16.35 -5.73 9.25
CA GLU A 368 -17.63 -5.07 9.11
C GLU A 368 -18.41 -5.28 10.40
N VAL A 369 -18.79 -4.18 11.03
CA VAL A 369 -19.69 -4.20 12.19
C VAL A 369 -21.09 -4.47 11.69
#